data_e156a867c26e3f225e01e654882de2f8
#
_entry.id   e156a867c26e3f225e01e654882de2f8
#
_cell.length_a   1.000
_cell.length_b   1.000
_cell.length_c   1.000
_cell.angle_alpha   90.00
_cell.angle_beta   90.00
_cell.angle_gamma   90.00
#
_symmetry.space_group_name_H-M   'P 1'
#
loop_
_entity.id
_entity.type
_entity.pdbx_description
1 polymer ?
#
loop_
_entity_poly.entity_id
_entity_poly.type
_entity_poly.pdbx_seq_one_letter_code
_entity_poly.pdbx_strand_id
1 'polypeptide(L)'
;MLVLAVLAFVLVAALGVANMQGEKETPALRPDGLPSYITDEMVQTAQDMQKQYGHPAGCTLAQIIQESGQGTGLSALAEQDNNLFGMKWAASFEGKPGVVGPVDWGTNEEYDGATVSITGTFVRFESQKACIEFRSSVFLQASIYADNPTIKRAIETGNSALMAWGLQDAGWATDSSYAEHLVLLMDQYDLYRFDG
;
A
#
# COMPACT_ATOMS: atom_id res chain seq x y z
N MET A 1 8.99 26.93 -19.89
CA MET A 1 8.51 26.52 -18.55
C MET A 1 8.68 25.02 -18.47
N LEU A 2 9.69 24.59 -17.74
CA LEU A 2 10.06 23.19 -17.57
C LEU A 2 9.16 22.61 -16.47
N VAL A 3 8.18 21.78 -16.84
CA VAL A 3 7.41 21.01 -15.87
C VAL A 3 8.34 19.91 -15.38
N LEU A 4 8.92 20.11 -14.19
CA LEU A 4 9.59 19.04 -13.47
C LEU A 4 8.51 18.00 -13.09
N ALA A 5 8.43 16.92 -13.85
CA ALA A 5 7.76 15.71 -13.43
C ALA A 5 8.52 15.21 -12.18
N VAL A 6 7.94 15.40 -11.01
CA VAL A 6 8.38 14.73 -9.80
C VAL A 6 7.98 13.26 -9.98
N LEU A 7 8.90 12.47 -10.53
CA LEU A 7 8.86 11.02 -10.47
C LEU A 7 9.01 10.66 -8.98
N ALA A 8 7.89 10.56 -8.28
CA ALA A 8 7.83 9.85 -7.02
C ALA A 8 8.02 8.37 -7.36
N PHE A 9 9.26 7.91 -7.47
CA PHE A 9 9.56 6.49 -7.39
C PHE A 9 9.12 6.05 -6.00
N VAL A 10 7.91 5.49 -5.91
CA VAL A 10 7.60 4.59 -4.83
C VAL A 10 8.40 3.32 -5.11
N LEU A 11 9.66 3.34 -4.70
CA LEU A 11 10.35 2.09 -4.46
C LEU A 11 9.65 1.56 -3.19
N VAL A 12 8.60 0.77 -3.37
CA VAL A 12 8.18 -0.15 -2.34
C VAL A 12 9.40 -1.02 -2.14
N ALA A 13 10.18 -0.70 -1.12
CA ALA A 13 11.11 -1.65 -0.59
C ALA A 13 10.23 -2.85 -0.23
N ALA A 14 10.20 -3.86 -1.09
CA ALA A 14 9.95 -5.20 -0.60
C ALA A 14 10.93 -5.34 0.56
N LEU A 15 10.44 -5.12 1.77
CA LEU A 15 11.19 -5.37 2.99
C LEU A 15 11.64 -6.81 2.85
N GLY A 16 12.93 -6.96 2.59
CA GLY A 16 13.58 -8.13 2.09
C GLY A 16 12.87 -9.40 2.50
N VAL A 17 12.37 -10.11 1.50
CA VAL A 17 12.35 -11.55 1.62
C VAL A 17 13.82 -11.95 1.70
N ALA A 18 14.41 -11.75 2.87
CA ALA A 18 15.60 -12.48 3.22
C ALA A 18 15.21 -13.93 3.00
N ASN A 19 15.91 -14.55 2.07
CA ASN A 19 15.84 -15.96 1.78
C ASN A 19 16.34 -16.72 3.04
N MET A 20 15.50 -16.74 4.07
CA MET A 20 15.52 -17.69 5.15
C MET A 20 14.34 -18.61 4.86
N GLN A 21 14.63 -19.86 4.59
CA GLN A 21 13.72 -20.99 4.70
C GLN A 21 13.24 -21.09 6.17
N GLY A 22 12.44 -20.13 6.58
CA GLY A 22 11.56 -20.17 7.71
C GLY A 22 10.16 -20.09 7.12
N GLU A 23 9.31 -21.05 7.42
CA GLU A 23 7.89 -21.01 7.14
C GLU A 23 7.41 -19.60 7.53
N LYS A 24 6.86 -18.83 6.55
CA LYS A 24 6.20 -17.55 6.88
C LYS A 24 5.08 -17.93 7.85
N GLU A 25 5.19 -17.51 9.09
CA GLU A 25 4.12 -17.74 10.07
C GLU A 25 2.83 -17.23 9.49
N THR A 26 1.86 -18.13 9.35
CA THR A 26 0.53 -17.77 8.88
C THR A 26 -0.10 -16.85 9.93
N PRO A 27 -0.60 -15.67 9.56
CA PRO A 27 -1.20 -14.76 10.52
C PRO A 27 -2.38 -15.45 11.25
N ALA A 28 -2.55 -15.15 12.53
CA ALA A 28 -3.77 -15.49 13.22
C ALA A 28 -4.94 -14.82 12.52
N LEU A 29 -6.04 -15.56 12.33
CA LEU A 29 -7.21 -15.05 11.63
C LEU A 29 -8.28 -14.59 12.63
N ARG A 30 -8.99 -13.55 12.28
CA ARG A 30 -10.24 -13.12 12.90
C ARG A 30 -11.34 -14.15 12.58
N PRO A 31 -12.48 -14.13 13.32
CA PRO A 31 -13.62 -15.02 13.02
C PRO A 31 -14.18 -14.84 11.60
N ASP A 32 -14.01 -13.69 10.97
CA ASP A 32 -14.44 -13.40 9.61
C ASP A 32 -13.39 -13.75 8.53
N GLY A 33 -12.28 -14.38 8.92
CA GLY A 33 -11.26 -14.89 8.02
C GLY A 33 -10.16 -13.85 7.64
N LEU A 34 -10.24 -12.62 8.13
CA LEU A 34 -9.17 -11.64 7.91
C LEU A 34 -7.95 -11.90 8.82
N PRO A 35 -6.73 -11.50 8.41
CA PRO A 35 -5.60 -11.41 9.32
C PRO A 35 -5.94 -10.58 10.57
N SER A 36 -5.50 -11.02 11.74
CA SER A 36 -5.88 -10.39 13.03
C SER A 36 -5.49 -8.93 13.16
N TYR A 37 -4.47 -8.50 12.42
CA TYR A 37 -4.00 -7.11 12.39
C TYR A 37 -4.83 -6.19 11.46
N ILE A 38 -5.70 -6.73 10.63
CA ILE A 38 -6.65 -5.92 9.84
C ILE A 38 -7.82 -5.56 10.74
N THR A 39 -7.95 -4.30 11.10
CA THR A 39 -8.97 -3.81 12.02
C THR A 39 -10.29 -3.48 11.31
N ASP A 40 -11.39 -3.40 12.07
CA ASP A 40 -12.68 -2.93 11.52
C ASP A 40 -12.60 -1.48 11.01
N GLU A 41 -11.78 -0.65 11.66
CA GLU A 41 -11.55 0.73 11.21
C GLU A 41 -10.85 0.77 9.84
N MET A 42 -9.87 -0.11 9.59
CA MET A 42 -9.22 -0.21 8.28
C MET A 42 -10.23 -0.62 7.19
N VAL A 43 -11.06 -1.63 7.48
CA VAL A 43 -12.11 -2.09 6.56
C VAL A 43 -13.09 -0.96 6.26
N GLN A 44 -13.63 -0.33 7.29
CA GLN A 44 -14.58 0.77 7.14
C GLN A 44 -13.97 1.94 6.36
N THR A 45 -12.72 2.31 6.67
CA THR A 45 -12.05 3.41 5.98
C THR A 45 -11.81 3.08 4.51
N ALA A 46 -11.39 1.85 4.18
CA ALA A 46 -11.24 1.42 2.79
C ALA A 46 -12.56 1.52 2.01
N GLN A 47 -13.68 1.10 2.61
CA GLN A 47 -15.01 1.21 2.02
C GLN A 47 -15.48 2.67 1.86
N ASP A 48 -15.15 3.54 2.82
CA ASP A 48 -15.47 4.97 2.73
C ASP A 48 -14.66 5.64 1.62
N MET A 49 -13.39 5.25 1.44
CA MET A 49 -12.57 5.72 0.32
C MET A 49 -13.06 5.21 -1.03
N GLN A 50 -13.60 3.99 -1.10
CA GLN A 50 -14.27 3.51 -2.31
C GLN A 50 -15.51 4.34 -2.64
N LYS A 51 -16.37 4.63 -1.67
CA LYS A 51 -17.56 5.49 -1.87
C LYS A 51 -17.19 6.89 -2.35
N GLN A 52 -16.10 7.46 -1.82
CA GLN A 52 -15.70 8.84 -2.10
C GLN A 52 -14.87 8.99 -3.38
N TYR A 53 -13.95 8.05 -3.65
CA TYR A 53 -12.96 8.15 -4.74
C TYR A 53 -13.08 7.01 -5.77
N GLY A 54 -13.93 6.03 -5.51
CA GLY A 54 -14.09 4.85 -6.37
C GLY A 54 -12.98 3.81 -6.25
N HIS A 55 -12.01 3.99 -5.36
CA HIS A 55 -10.89 3.05 -5.20
C HIS A 55 -11.37 1.79 -4.47
N PRO A 56 -11.41 0.60 -5.13
CA PRO A 56 -11.98 -0.62 -4.57
C PRO A 56 -11.36 -1.00 -3.22
N ALA A 57 -12.22 -1.32 -2.24
CA ALA A 57 -11.82 -1.58 -0.87
C ALA A 57 -11.00 -2.87 -0.75
N GLY A 58 -11.39 -3.91 -1.48
CA GLY A 58 -10.66 -5.19 -1.51
C GLY A 58 -9.20 -5.03 -1.92
N CYS A 59 -8.92 -4.22 -2.96
CA CYS A 59 -7.56 -3.92 -3.37
C CYS A 59 -6.80 -3.09 -2.32
N THR A 60 -7.46 -2.15 -1.65
CA THR A 60 -6.85 -1.36 -0.58
C THR A 60 -6.41 -2.26 0.58
N LEU A 61 -7.26 -3.20 1.00
CA LEU A 61 -6.95 -4.16 2.06
C LEU A 61 -5.84 -5.14 1.64
N ALA A 62 -5.87 -5.63 0.38
CA ALA A 62 -4.80 -6.47 -0.15
C ALA A 62 -3.45 -5.76 -0.13
N GLN A 63 -3.39 -4.46 -0.46
CA GLN A 63 -2.18 -3.67 -0.34
C GLN A 63 -1.69 -3.56 1.10
N ILE A 64 -2.56 -3.33 2.09
CA ILE A 64 -2.16 -3.28 3.50
C ILE A 64 -1.52 -4.61 3.91
N ILE A 65 -2.11 -5.74 3.51
CA ILE A 65 -1.58 -7.07 3.81
C ILE A 65 -0.22 -7.29 3.12
N GLN A 66 -0.10 -6.90 1.85
CA GLN A 66 1.14 -7.06 1.07
C GLN A 66 2.28 -6.20 1.60
N GLU A 67 2.00 -4.92 1.87
CA GLU A 67 3.02 -3.92 2.19
C GLU A 67 3.44 -3.95 3.67
N SER A 68 2.50 -4.24 4.56
CA SER A 68 2.72 -4.12 5.99
C SER A 68 2.54 -5.40 6.78
N GLY A 69 1.94 -6.46 6.23
CA GLY A 69 1.77 -7.72 6.94
C GLY A 69 3.10 -8.43 7.17
N GLN A 70 3.44 -8.70 8.43
CA GLN A 70 4.63 -9.46 8.84
C GLN A 70 4.24 -10.54 9.83
N GLY A 71 4.14 -11.79 9.35
CA GLY A 71 3.74 -12.90 10.22
C GLY A 71 2.40 -12.62 10.91
N THR A 72 2.40 -12.51 12.23
CA THR A 72 1.19 -12.30 13.04
C THR A 72 0.79 -10.84 13.25
N GLY A 73 1.57 -9.87 12.77
CA GLY A 73 1.36 -8.44 13.00
C GLY A 73 1.65 -7.57 11.78
N LEU A 74 1.72 -6.28 12.02
CA LEU A 74 2.13 -5.28 11.06
C LEU A 74 3.63 -5.00 11.15
N SER A 75 4.21 -4.44 10.10
CA SER A 75 5.58 -3.94 10.09
C SER A 75 5.79 -2.82 11.14
N ALA A 76 7.02 -2.68 11.64
CA ALA A 76 7.33 -1.64 12.60
C ALA A 76 7.00 -0.21 12.09
N LEU A 77 7.19 0.05 10.80
CA LEU A 77 6.79 1.33 10.18
C LEU A 77 5.28 1.55 10.26
N ALA A 78 4.48 0.51 10.02
CA ALA A 78 3.02 0.59 10.11
C ALA A 78 2.51 0.72 11.55
N GLU A 79 3.19 0.10 12.52
CA GLU A 79 2.81 0.16 13.94
C GLU A 79 3.22 1.48 14.61
N GLN A 80 4.44 1.97 14.34
CA GLN A 80 5.00 3.13 15.04
C GLN A 80 4.69 4.46 14.36
N ASP A 81 4.63 4.45 13.02
CA ASP A 81 4.45 5.65 12.22
C ASP A 81 3.19 5.64 11.36
N ASN A 82 2.31 4.64 11.57
CA ASN A 82 1.02 4.49 10.89
C ASN A 82 1.10 4.41 9.36
N ASN A 83 2.26 4.07 8.79
CA ASN A 83 2.47 4.02 7.35
C ASN A 83 2.23 2.61 6.82
N LEU A 84 0.98 2.34 6.46
CA LEU A 84 0.50 1.03 6.01
C LEU A 84 0.98 0.63 4.61
N PHE A 85 1.47 1.56 3.82
CA PHE A 85 1.82 1.33 2.40
C PHE A 85 3.30 1.55 2.09
N GLY A 86 4.15 1.75 3.11
CA GLY A 86 5.57 2.02 2.88
C GLY A 86 5.82 3.31 2.09
N MET A 87 4.95 4.31 2.20
CA MET A 87 5.05 5.55 1.43
C MET A 87 6.30 6.33 1.80
N LYS A 88 7.18 6.56 0.81
CA LYS A 88 8.35 7.41 0.96
C LYS A 88 7.95 8.88 1.04
N TRP A 89 8.74 9.65 1.79
CA TRP A 89 8.51 11.09 1.95
C TRP A 89 8.75 11.86 0.65
N ALA A 90 7.85 12.79 0.38
CA ALA A 90 8.05 13.83 -0.63
C ALA A 90 7.69 15.19 -0.02
N ALA A 91 8.44 16.24 -0.34
CA ALA A 91 8.20 17.58 0.18
C ALA A 91 6.78 18.11 -0.13
N SER A 92 6.17 17.64 -1.22
CA SER A 92 4.79 17.97 -1.59
C SER A 92 3.72 17.42 -0.63
N PHE A 93 4.11 16.54 0.29
CA PHE A 93 3.21 15.95 1.30
C PHE A 93 3.16 16.78 2.57
N GLU A 94 4.10 17.71 2.77
CA GLU A 94 4.11 18.60 3.92
C GLU A 94 2.78 19.39 4.04
N GLY A 95 2.19 19.37 5.22
CA GLY A 95 0.93 20.05 5.50
C GLY A 95 -0.33 19.43 4.87
N LYS A 96 -0.22 18.27 4.24
CA LYS A 96 -1.40 17.53 3.77
C LYS A 96 -2.16 16.92 4.96
N PRO A 97 -3.48 16.77 4.85
CA PRO A 97 -4.30 16.17 5.90
C PRO A 97 -3.75 14.82 6.35
N GLY A 98 -3.67 14.61 7.66
CA GLY A 98 -3.20 13.36 8.27
C GLY A 98 -1.70 13.11 8.24
N VAL A 99 -0.91 13.99 7.61
CA VAL A 99 0.55 13.90 7.54
C VAL A 99 1.19 14.60 8.72
N VAL A 100 1.98 13.88 9.52
CA VAL A 100 2.76 14.43 10.64
C VAL A 100 4.09 15.00 10.13
N GLY A 101 4.75 14.29 9.22
CA GLY A 101 6.04 14.69 8.65
C GLY A 101 6.90 13.50 8.22
N PRO A 102 8.18 13.76 7.91
CA PRO A 102 9.13 12.70 7.56
C PRO A 102 9.60 11.93 8.79
N VAL A 103 9.94 10.66 8.57
CA VAL A 103 10.61 9.79 9.54
C VAL A 103 11.63 8.92 8.83
N ASP A 104 12.80 8.73 9.42
CA ASP A 104 13.88 7.93 8.85
C ASP A 104 13.83 6.50 9.41
N TRP A 105 13.88 5.53 8.48
CA TRP A 105 13.94 4.10 8.79
C TRP A 105 15.09 3.44 8.06
N GLY A 106 15.79 2.52 8.76
CA GLY A 106 16.72 1.62 8.11
C GLY A 106 15.95 0.66 7.20
N THR A 107 16.35 0.57 5.94
CA THR A 107 15.81 -0.37 4.96
C THR A 107 16.95 -1.09 4.27
N ASN A 108 16.70 -2.31 3.80
CA ASN A 108 17.66 -3.06 3.01
C ASN A 108 17.24 -2.98 1.54
N GLU A 109 18.14 -2.51 0.70
CA GLU A 109 17.92 -2.50 -0.76
C GLU A 109 18.95 -3.41 -1.44
N GLU A 110 18.57 -4.02 -2.55
CA GLU A 110 19.45 -4.87 -3.31
C GLU A 110 20.08 -4.07 -4.46
N TYR A 111 21.42 -3.98 -4.46
CA TYR A 111 22.23 -3.39 -5.52
C TYR A 111 23.22 -4.41 -6.05
N ASP A 112 23.15 -4.72 -7.34
CA ASP A 112 24.05 -5.69 -8.02
C ASP A 112 24.17 -7.04 -7.30
N GLY A 113 23.05 -7.56 -6.74
CA GLY A 113 23.03 -8.83 -6.02
C GLY A 113 23.59 -8.77 -4.59
N ALA A 114 23.87 -7.57 -4.06
CA ALA A 114 24.29 -7.36 -2.68
C ALA A 114 23.22 -6.61 -1.90
N THR A 115 22.85 -7.10 -0.72
CA THR A 115 21.96 -6.38 0.20
C THR A 115 22.73 -5.25 0.88
N VAL A 116 22.29 -4.01 0.63
CA VAL A 116 22.85 -2.81 1.26
C VAL A 116 21.83 -2.22 2.22
N SER A 117 22.23 -2.03 3.48
CA SER A 117 21.39 -1.33 4.46
C SER A 117 21.50 0.17 4.21
N ILE A 118 20.38 0.80 3.87
CA ILE A 118 20.29 2.25 3.66
C ILE A 118 19.23 2.86 4.58
N THR A 119 19.31 4.16 4.79
CA THR A 119 18.25 4.89 5.48
C THR A 119 17.29 5.47 4.44
N GLY A 120 16.03 5.07 4.53
CA GLY A 120 14.95 5.65 3.72
C GLY A 120 14.12 6.62 4.56
N THR A 121 13.68 7.73 3.96
CA THR A 121 12.76 8.67 4.62
C THR A 121 11.34 8.37 4.17
N PHE A 122 10.46 8.13 5.15
CA PHE A 122 9.07 7.74 4.95
C PHE A 122 8.10 8.78 5.53
N VAL A 123 6.83 8.66 5.17
CA VAL A 123 5.78 9.50 5.76
C VAL A 123 5.35 8.92 7.10
N ARG A 124 5.30 9.77 8.14
CA ARG A 124 4.58 9.48 9.38
C ARG A 124 3.18 10.05 9.28
N PHE A 125 2.17 9.24 9.63
CA PHE A 125 0.77 9.64 9.66
C PHE A 125 0.25 9.78 11.10
N GLU A 126 -0.81 10.59 11.27
CA GLU A 126 -1.49 10.76 12.56
C GLU A 126 -2.15 9.46 13.04
N SER A 127 -2.65 8.64 12.10
CA SER A 127 -3.27 7.33 12.35
C SER A 127 -3.20 6.46 11.10
N GLN A 128 -3.44 5.17 11.26
CA GLN A 128 -3.57 4.22 10.16
C GLN A 128 -4.77 4.60 9.25
N LYS A 129 -5.85 5.09 9.83
CA LYS A 129 -6.97 5.69 9.09
C LYS A 129 -6.51 6.83 8.19
N ALA A 130 -5.77 7.79 8.73
CA ALA A 130 -5.23 8.92 7.96
C ALA A 130 -4.33 8.46 6.81
N CYS A 131 -3.56 7.39 6.98
CA CYS A 131 -2.76 6.79 5.92
C CYS A 131 -3.62 6.24 4.78
N ILE A 132 -4.71 5.52 5.08
CA ILE A 132 -5.65 4.99 4.07
C ILE A 132 -6.35 6.14 3.34
N GLU A 133 -6.80 7.15 4.07
CA GLU A 133 -7.42 8.36 3.50
C GLU A 133 -6.44 9.10 2.58
N PHE A 134 -5.20 9.30 3.02
CA PHE A 134 -4.14 9.95 2.23
C PHE A 134 -3.85 9.20 0.93
N ARG A 135 -3.78 7.86 0.98
CA ARG A 135 -3.59 7.04 -0.22
C ARG A 135 -4.62 7.39 -1.29
N SER A 136 -5.88 7.50 -0.93
CA SER A 136 -6.97 7.74 -1.88
C SER A 136 -7.14 9.21 -2.25
N SER A 137 -7.02 10.14 -1.28
CA SER A 137 -7.32 11.56 -1.45
C SER A 137 -6.16 12.38 -2.00
N VAL A 138 -4.93 11.91 -1.85
CA VAL A 138 -3.71 12.63 -2.26
C VAL A 138 -2.86 11.78 -3.20
N PHE A 139 -2.43 10.60 -2.76
CA PHE A 139 -1.43 9.82 -3.47
C PHE A 139 -1.95 9.33 -4.83
N LEU A 140 -3.11 8.69 -4.87
CA LEU A 140 -3.72 8.18 -6.11
C LEU A 140 -4.35 9.29 -6.97
N GLN A 141 -4.35 10.56 -6.51
CA GLN A 141 -4.74 11.71 -7.34
C GLN A 141 -3.60 12.23 -8.21
N ALA A 142 -2.37 11.73 -8.04
CA ALA A 142 -1.28 12.03 -8.96
C ALA A 142 -1.61 11.52 -10.36
N SER A 143 -1.29 12.29 -11.41
CA SER A 143 -1.68 11.99 -12.79
C SER A 143 -1.25 10.61 -13.29
N ILE A 144 -0.12 10.09 -12.80
CA ILE A 144 0.35 8.74 -13.15
C ILE A 144 -0.68 7.65 -12.76
N TYR A 145 -1.43 7.84 -11.68
CA TYR A 145 -2.50 6.96 -11.24
C TYR A 145 -3.86 7.41 -11.76
N ALA A 146 -4.21 8.69 -11.52
CA ALA A 146 -5.52 9.24 -11.86
C ALA A 146 -5.82 9.21 -13.37
N ASP A 147 -4.79 9.27 -14.21
CA ASP A 147 -4.95 9.20 -15.67
C ASP A 147 -4.73 7.80 -16.25
N ASN A 148 -4.32 6.82 -15.44
CA ASN A 148 -4.12 5.45 -15.90
C ASN A 148 -5.45 4.83 -16.36
N PRO A 149 -5.55 4.29 -17.59
CA PRO A 149 -6.81 3.78 -18.14
C PRO A 149 -7.33 2.53 -17.41
N THR A 150 -6.42 1.68 -16.89
CA THR A 150 -6.79 0.48 -16.14
C THR A 150 -7.35 0.86 -14.77
N ILE A 151 -6.76 1.85 -14.08
CA ILE A 151 -7.28 2.40 -12.82
C ILE A 151 -8.65 3.05 -13.03
N LYS A 152 -8.81 3.88 -14.08
CA LYS A 152 -10.13 4.46 -14.42
C LYS A 152 -11.19 3.37 -14.61
N ARG A 153 -10.84 2.32 -15.34
CA ARG A 153 -11.74 1.19 -15.56
C ARG A 153 -12.06 0.44 -14.26
N ALA A 154 -11.06 0.27 -13.37
CA ALA A 154 -11.26 -0.35 -12.06
C ALA A 154 -12.26 0.45 -11.21
N ILE A 155 -12.13 1.78 -11.20
CA ILE A 155 -13.04 2.72 -10.51
C ILE A 155 -14.46 2.62 -11.08
N GLU A 156 -14.61 2.68 -12.41
CA GLU A 156 -15.92 2.59 -13.09
C GLU A 156 -16.67 1.30 -12.79
N THR A 157 -15.93 0.20 -12.59
CA THR A 157 -16.52 -1.14 -12.44
C THR A 157 -16.48 -1.67 -11.00
N GLY A 158 -15.89 -0.93 -10.05
CA GLY A 158 -15.66 -1.40 -8.68
C GLY A 158 -14.77 -2.64 -8.61
N ASN A 159 -13.84 -2.83 -9.56
CA ASN A 159 -13.10 -4.08 -9.70
C ASN A 159 -11.72 -4.01 -9.04
N SER A 160 -11.57 -4.65 -7.89
CA SER A 160 -10.33 -4.73 -7.13
C SER A 160 -9.16 -5.36 -7.91
N ALA A 161 -9.41 -6.40 -8.71
CA ALA A 161 -8.34 -7.04 -9.49
C ALA A 161 -7.81 -6.10 -10.57
N LEU A 162 -8.70 -5.39 -11.30
CA LEU A 162 -8.27 -4.36 -12.24
C LEU A 162 -7.50 -3.23 -11.57
N MET A 163 -7.88 -2.84 -10.34
CA MET A 163 -7.13 -1.84 -9.58
C MET A 163 -5.70 -2.30 -9.31
N ALA A 164 -5.49 -3.56 -8.92
CA ALA A 164 -4.16 -4.12 -8.71
C ALA A 164 -3.29 -4.04 -9.98
N TRP A 165 -3.83 -4.44 -11.13
CA TRP A 165 -3.12 -4.34 -12.41
C TRP A 165 -2.83 -2.90 -12.81
N GLY A 166 -3.77 -1.99 -12.57
CA GLY A 166 -3.57 -0.56 -12.83
C GLY A 166 -2.50 0.07 -11.97
N LEU A 167 -2.41 -0.32 -10.69
CA LEU A 167 -1.35 0.14 -9.78
C LEU A 167 0.03 -0.34 -10.24
N GLN A 168 0.15 -1.61 -10.64
CA GLN A 168 1.39 -2.15 -11.19
C GLN A 168 1.80 -1.43 -12.48
N ASP A 169 0.87 -1.24 -13.42
CA ASP A 169 1.09 -0.53 -14.69
C ASP A 169 1.51 0.94 -14.45
N ALA A 170 0.95 1.59 -13.43
CA ALA A 170 1.32 2.94 -13.02
C ALA A 170 2.65 3.02 -12.23
N GLY A 171 3.31 1.87 -11.97
CA GLY A 171 4.61 1.83 -11.30
C GLY A 171 4.54 1.95 -9.79
N TRP A 172 3.46 1.47 -9.15
CA TRP A 172 3.38 1.40 -7.68
C TRP A 172 4.52 0.56 -7.09
N ALA A 173 4.85 -0.55 -7.73
CA ALA A 173 5.94 -1.42 -7.34
C ALA A 173 6.83 -1.77 -8.54
N THR A 174 8.10 -2.11 -8.30
CA THR A 174 9.03 -2.58 -9.32
C THR A 174 8.92 -4.09 -9.57
N ASP A 175 8.26 -4.82 -8.67
CA ASP A 175 7.99 -6.25 -8.81
C ASP A 175 6.94 -6.48 -9.90
N SER A 176 7.33 -7.23 -10.94
CA SER A 176 6.44 -7.59 -12.06
C SER A 176 5.30 -8.53 -11.67
N SER A 177 5.36 -9.16 -10.49
CA SER A 177 4.33 -10.05 -9.94
C SER A 177 3.43 -9.35 -8.92
N TYR A 178 3.58 -8.04 -8.74
CA TYR A 178 2.86 -7.28 -7.71
C TYR A 178 1.34 -7.44 -7.79
N ALA A 179 0.76 -7.25 -8.98
CA ALA A 179 -0.67 -7.38 -9.18
C ALA A 179 -1.18 -8.80 -8.92
N GLU A 180 -0.41 -9.82 -9.36
CA GLU A 180 -0.73 -11.22 -9.09
C GLU A 180 -0.76 -11.53 -7.58
N HIS A 181 0.22 -11.01 -6.83
CA HIS A 181 0.26 -11.16 -5.38
C HIS A 181 -0.96 -10.52 -4.69
N LEU A 182 -1.38 -9.32 -5.14
CA LEU A 182 -2.58 -8.69 -4.60
C LEU A 182 -3.85 -9.51 -4.93
N VAL A 183 -3.96 -10.03 -6.15
CA VAL A 183 -5.11 -10.89 -6.55
C VAL A 183 -5.14 -12.16 -5.69
N LEU A 184 -4.00 -12.82 -5.49
CA LEU A 184 -3.92 -14.00 -4.61
C LEU A 184 -4.35 -13.70 -3.19
N LEU A 185 -3.97 -12.53 -2.63
CA LEU A 185 -4.41 -12.10 -1.29
C LEU A 185 -5.92 -11.82 -1.26
N MET A 186 -6.46 -11.20 -2.32
CA MET A 186 -7.90 -10.96 -2.43
C MET A 186 -8.69 -12.26 -2.47
N ASP A 187 -8.21 -13.26 -3.21
CA ASP A 187 -8.81 -14.60 -3.26
C ASP A 187 -8.66 -15.33 -1.92
N GLN A 188 -7.47 -15.30 -1.32
CA GLN A 188 -7.18 -16.01 -0.06
C GLN A 188 -8.03 -15.53 1.11
N TYR A 189 -8.29 -14.23 1.21
CA TYR A 189 -9.01 -13.61 2.33
C TYR A 189 -10.42 -13.15 1.94
N ASP A 190 -10.90 -13.53 0.74
CA ASP A 190 -12.21 -13.12 0.21
C ASP A 190 -12.45 -11.59 0.33
N LEU A 191 -11.45 -10.80 -0.10
CA LEU A 191 -11.48 -9.35 0.09
C LEU A 191 -12.47 -8.65 -0.86
N TYR A 192 -12.86 -9.28 -1.96
CA TYR A 192 -13.87 -8.75 -2.88
C TYR A 192 -15.23 -8.50 -2.22
N ARG A 193 -15.54 -9.22 -1.10
CA ARG A 193 -16.77 -8.99 -0.34
C ARG A 193 -16.88 -7.59 0.26
N PHE A 194 -15.79 -6.84 0.30
CA PHE A 194 -15.77 -5.45 0.81
C PHE A 194 -15.97 -4.41 -0.29
N ASP A 195 -15.92 -4.82 -1.56
CA ASP A 195 -16.24 -3.96 -2.69
C ASP A 195 -17.76 -3.72 -2.71
N GLY A 196 -18.18 -2.45 -2.70
CA GLY A 196 -19.58 -2.03 -2.61
C GLY A 196 -20.17 -1.58 -3.95
#